data_071ccf19beb87e338cda9c137ba9b499
#
_entry.id   071ccf19beb87e338cda9c137ba9b499
#
_cell.length_a   1.000
_cell.length_b   1.000
_cell.length_c   1.000
_cell.angle_alpha   90.00
_cell.angle_beta   90.00
_cell.angle_gamma   90.00
#
_symmetry.space_group_name_H-M   'P 1'
#
loop_
_entity.id
_entity.type
_entity.pdbx_description
1 polymer ?
#
loop_
_entity_poly.entity_id
_entity_poly.type
_entity_poly.pdbx_seq_one_letter_code
_entity_poly.pdbx_strand_id
1 'polypeptide(L)'
;MYYPEELVEEIRSKNDIVDVISSYVRLQKKGSSYFGLCPFHNEKSPSSSVSRHKQMYYCFGCGAGGNVFTFLMEYENYSFVEALKYLADRAGVELPEPEYSGEAKKRADTKAILLEINKAAAQYFYVQLLRPQGGHALTYLKDRKLSDDTIKAFGLGYSNKYSDDLYKYLKSKGYKDDMISQAGLISIDEKYGVHDKFWNRVMFPIMDVNSRVIGFGGRVMGDAKPKYLNSPETIIFDKSRNLYGLNRARKSRKPYFLLCEGYMDVISLHQAGFTNAVASLGTALTPGHAALIKRYVNEVYLTYDSDEAGTKAALRAGPILREVGITAKIIRMEPYKDPDEFIKNLGAEAFEERIQKARNGFMFSLEILERDYDMTSPEGRTDFMKEAARKLTEFDEEIERNNYIDAVAGTYHVGSEDLKKLVGRMAVQTGLAKPVERPRSTRSQNLDKEDGTRKSQKILLTWMASDENVFAQIQKYIHPEDFQEGIYRTVAELLYAQHEQGKLNPAQIMNHFTDEEEHREVAALFNTRIREIKTAHEQEKALKETIIRVKKNSIEEHSAKLDPTDIQGLQKLMEAKRALQDLEKLHISIN
;
A
#
# COMPACT_ATOMS: atom_id res chain seq x y z
N MET A 1 15.50 -10.26 -1.09
CA MET A 1 16.25 -10.95 -0.01
C MET A 1 15.38 -12.12 0.39
N TYR A 2 15.82 -13.32 0.19
CA TYR A 2 15.06 -14.54 0.50
C TYR A 2 15.62 -15.12 1.80
N TYR A 3 14.79 -15.30 2.79
CA TYR A 3 15.12 -16.02 4.01
C TYR A 3 14.57 -17.44 3.91
N PRO A 4 15.29 -18.49 4.42
CA PRO A 4 14.78 -19.85 4.43
C PRO A 4 13.43 -19.92 5.16
N GLU A 5 12.53 -20.75 4.67
CA GLU A 5 11.18 -20.87 5.22
C GLU A 5 11.22 -21.37 6.67
N GLU A 6 12.16 -22.27 6.98
CA GLU A 6 12.36 -22.79 8.33
C GLU A 6 12.71 -21.68 9.34
N LEU A 7 13.53 -20.69 8.92
CA LEU A 7 13.89 -19.56 9.76
C LEU A 7 12.71 -18.61 9.97
N VAL A 8 11.92 -18.38 8.92
CA VAL A 8 10.69 -17.55 9.00
C VAL A 8 9.71 -18.20 9.97
N GLU A 9 9.53 -19.52 9.88
CA GLU A 9 8.64 -20.26 10.75
C GLU A 9 9.18 -20.35 12.19
N GLU A 10 10.50 -20.48 12.40
CA GLU A 10 11.12 -20.40 13.72
C GLU A 10 10.80 -19.06 14.39
N ILE A 11 11.00 -17.95 13.69
CA ILE A 11 10.72 -16.62 14.21
C ILE A 11 9.22 -16.45 14.49
N ARG A 12 8.37 -16.93 13.57
CA ARG A 12 6.92 -16.88 13.76
C ARG A 12 6.51 -17.64 15.02
N SER A 13 6.99 -18.88 15.19
CA SER A 13 6.61 -19.77 16.30
C SER A 13 7.07 -19.27 17.67
N LYS A 14 8.19 -18.55 17.73
CA LYS A 14 8.70 -17.90 18.96
C LYS A 14 7.93 -16.62 19.34
N ASN A 15 7.06 -16.12 18.48
CA ASN A 15 6.26 -14.91 18.70
C ASN A 15 4.77 -15.25 18.77
N ASP A 16 4.24 -15.54 19.96
CA ASP A 16 2.81 -15.78 20.14
C ASP A 16 2.00 -14.57 19.69
N ILE A 17 1.04 -14.79 18.79
CA ILE A 17 0.27 -13.71 18.17
C ILE A 17 -0.56 -12.90 19.19
N VAL A 18 -1.08 -13.56 20.24
CA VAL A 18 -1.85 -12.87 21.29
C VAL A 18 -0.95 -11.93 22.06
N ASP A 19 0.28 -12.35 22.37
CA ASP A 19 1.25 -11.56 23.12
C ASP A 19 1.77 -10.38 22.29
N VAL A 20 1.97 -10.58 20.97
CA VAL A 20 2.35 -9.49 20.07
C VAL A 20 1.20 -8.49 19.92
N ILE A 21 0.00 -8.93 19.57
CA ILE A 21 -1.14 -8.03 19.36
C ILE A 21 -1.55 -7.32 20.63
N SER A 22 -1.42 -7.96 21.82
CA SER A 22 -1.73 -7.33 23.11
C SER A 22 -0.89 -6.11 23.43
N SER A 23 0.30 -5.96 22.81
CA SER A 23 1.11 -4.75 22.95
C SER A 23 0.57 -3.54 22.16
N TYR A 24 -0.39 -3.76 21.25
CA TYR A 24 -1.01 -2.75 20.39
C TYR A 24 -2.51 -2.56 20.68
N VAL A 25 -3.20 -3.64 21.01
CA VAL A 25 -4.66 -3.67 21.16
C VAL A 25 -5.02 -4.34 22.49
N ARG A 26 -5.94 -3.73 23.24
CA ARG A 26 -6.47 -4.36 24.46
C ARG A 26 -7.35 -5.55 24.10
N LEU A 27 -6.87 -6.75 24.38
CA LEU A 27 -7.56 -8.01 24.10
C LEU A 27 -8.26 -8.53 25.35
N GLN A 28 -9.45 -9.12 25.19
CA GLN A 28 -10.23 -9.79 26.23
C GLN A 28 -10.48 -11.25 25.81
N LYS A 29 -10.20 -12.20 26.69
CA LYS A 29 -10.44 -13.62 26.44
C LYS A 29 -11.95 -13.90 26.39
N LYS A 30 -12.42 -14.55 25.33
CA LYS A 30 -13.81 -14.96 25.16
C LYS A 30 -13.85 -16.35 24.52
N GLY A 31 -14.11 -17.37 25.35
CA GLY A 31 -13.99 -18.77 24.92
C GLY A 31 -12.54 -19.16 24.62
N SER A 32 -12.31 -19.79 23.47
CA SER A 32 -10.98 -20.21 22.98
C SER A 32 -10.20 -19.08 22.27
N SER A 33 -10.82 -17.92 22.03
CA SER A 33 -10.23 -16.81 21.29
C SER A 33 -10.18 -15.53 22.15
N TYR A 34 -9.42 -14.55 21.67
CA TYR A 34 -9.30 -13.23 22.28
C TYR A 34 -9.97 -12.20 21.35
N PHE A 35 -10.69 -11.24 21.92
CA PHE A 35 -11.41 -10.21 21.16
C PHE A 35 -10.95 -8.82 21.57
N GLY A 36 -10.83 -7.92 20.60
CA GLY A 36 -10.52 -6.50 20.79
C GLY A 36 -11.15 -5.62 19.73
N LEU A 37 -11.07 -4.29 19.95
CA LEU A 37 -11.42 -3.36 18.88
C LEU A 37 -10.41 -3.48 17.75
N CYS A 38 -10.89 -3.53 16.53
CA CYS A 38 -10.01 -3.63 15.37
C CYS A 38 -9.18 -2.35 15.21
N PRO A 39 -7.84 -2.47 15.05
CA PRO A 39 -7.00 -1.29 14.84
C PRO A 39 -7.04 -0.77 13.40
N PHE A 40 -7.65 -1.52 12.46
CA PHE A 40 -7.65 -1.23 11.03
C PHE A 40 -8.93 -0.50 10.56
N HIS A 41 -9.99 -0.47 11.37
CA HIS A 41 -11.20 0.33 11.09
C HIS A 41 -11.81 0.87 12.37
N ASN A 42 -12.63 1.90 12.23
CA ASN A 42 -13.28 2.54 13.39
C ASN A 42 -14.54 1.77 13.80
N GLU A 43 -14.57 1.27 15.04
CA GLU A 43 -15.71 0.53 15.58
C GLU A 43 -15.91 0.80 17.07
N LYS A 44 -17.13 0.57 17.58
CA LYS A 44 -17.48 0.73 19.01
C LYS A 44 -17.57 -0.60 19.76
N SER A 45 -17.68 -1.71 19.05
CA SER A 45 -17.79 -3.06 19.60
C SER A 45 -16.69 -3.97 19.06
N PRO A 46 -16.05 -4.82 19.91
CA PRO A 46 -14.97 -5.68 19.48
C PRO A 46 -15.40 -6.66 18.38
N SER A 47 -14.81 -6.54 17.17
CA SER A 47 -15.01 -7.46 16.05
C SER A 47 -13.75 -8.19 15.60
N SER A 48 -12.57 -7.78 16.13
CA SER A 48 -11.31 -8.46 15.84
C SER A 48 -11.12 -9.64 16.78
N SER A 49 -10.98 -10.85 16.22
CA SER A 49 -10.72 -12.11 16.91
C SER A 49 -9.27 -12.52 16.72
N VAL A 50 -8.60 -12.94 17.79
CA VAL A 50 -7.23 -13.47 17.76
C VAL A 50 -7.24 -14.87 18.33
N SER A 51 -6.84 -15.86 17.55
CA SER A 51 -6.79 -17.27 17.93
C SER A 51 -5.35 -17.67 18.28
N ARG A 52 -5.11 -17.99 19.56
CA ARG A 52 -3.80 -18.51 20.00
C ARG A 52 -3.52 -19.89 19.40
N HIS A 53 -4.54 -20.72 19.24
CA HIS A 53 -4.39 -22.06 18.67
C HIS A 53 -3.99 -22.02 17.18
N LYS A 54 -4.69 -21.19 16.39
CA LYS A 54 -4.40 -21.03 14.95
C LYS A 54 -3.23 -20.08 14.67
N GLN A 55 -2.75 -19.33 15.67
CA GLN A 55 -1.74 -18.26 15.51
C GLN A 55 -2.13 -17.24 14.43
N MET A 56 -3.42 -16.87 14.40
CA MET A 56 -4.02 -15.98 13.41
C MET A 56 -4.97 -14.97 14.07
N TYR A 57 -5.11 -13.80 13.45
CA TYR A 57 -6.16 -12.85 13.77
C TYR A 57 -7.11 -12.69 12.57
N TYR A 58 -8.35 -12.29 12.84
CA TYR A 58 -9.32 -11.96 11.81
C TYR A 58 -10.35 -10.96 12.34
N CYS A 59 -10.62 -9.90 11.58
CA CYS A 59 -11.66 -8.93 11.88
C CYS A 59 -12.93 -9.22 11.09
N PHE A 60 -14.03 -9.49 11.80
CA PHE A 60 -15.33 -9.74 11.16
C PHE A 60 -16.02 -8.46 10.64
N GLY A 61 -15.49 -7.27 10.97
CA GLY A 61 -16.01 -5.99 10.50
C GLY A 61 -15.43 -5.57 9.15
N CYS A 62 -14.10 -5.58 9.01
CA CYS A 62 -13.42 -5.11 7.80
C CYS A 62 -12.70 -6.21 7.00
N GLY A 63 -12.68 -7.47 7.46
CA GLY A 63 -12.02 -8.57 6.77
C GLY A 63 -10.50 -8.63 6.94
N ALA A 64 -9.86 -7.67 7.63
CA ALA A 64 -8.43 -7.72 7.92
C ALA A 64 -8.08 -8.98 8.70
N GLY A 65 -7.06 -9.72 8.27
CA GLY A 65 -6.70 -10.98 8.92
C GLY A 65 -5.39 -11.55 8.42
N GLY A 66 -4.78 -12.42 9.23
CA GLY A 66 -3.52 -13.05 8.90
C GLY A 66 -2.76 -13.56 10.13
N ASN A 67 -1.46 -13.74 9.98
CA ASN A 67 -0.56 -14.14 11.06
C ASN A 67 0.13 -12.92 11.72
N VAL A 68 1.12 -13.17 12.56
CA VAL A 68 1.85 -12.11 13.27
C VAL A 68 2.63 -11.17 12.33
N PHE A 69 3.15 -11.68 11.21
CA PHE A 69 3.82 -10.84 10.21
C PHE A 69 2.84 -9.91 9.52
N THR A 70 1.71 -10.46 9.05
CA THR A 70 0.66 -9.68 8.40
C THR A 70 0.15 -8.57 9.31
N PHE A 71 -0.06 -8.88 10.61
CA PHE A 71 -0.48 -7.87 11.58
C PHE A 71 0.50 -6.69 11.66
N LEU A 72 1.81 -6.97 11.76
CA LEU A 72 2.83 -5.91 11.85
C LEU A 72 2.98 -5.15 10.52
N MET A 73 2.86 -5.86 9.40
CA MET A 73 2.89 -5.22 8.08
C MET A 73 1.73 -4.23 7.92
N GLU A 74 0.52 -4.59 8.35
CA GLU A 74 -0.65 -3.72 8.27
C GLU A 74 -0.65 -2.62 9.36
N TYR A 75 -0.28 -2.95 10.60
CA TYR A 75 -0.37 -2.01 11.71
C TYR A 75 0.76 -0.98 11.72
N GLU A 76 2.02 -1.41 11.53
CA GLU A 76 3.21 -0.56 11.51
C GLU A 76 3.59 -0.11 10.10
N ASN A 77 2.86 -0.59 9.07
CA ASN A 77 3.22 -0.42 7.66
C ASN A 77 4.65 -0.92 7.36
N TYR A 78 5.00 -2.07 7.91
CA TYR A 78 6.29 -2.72 7.65
C TYR A 78 6.26 -3.50 6.33
N SER A 79 7.41 -3.56 5.65
CA SER A 79 7.63 -4.63 4.67
C SER A 79 7.79 -5.96 5.40
N PHE A 80 7.62 -7.08 4.70
CA PHE A 80 7.85 -8.42 5.28
C PHE A 80 9.23 -8.54 5.95
N VAL A 81 10.29 -8.02 5.32
CA VAL A 81 11.64 -8.05 5.87
C VAL A 81 11.77 -7.21 7.15
N GLU A 82 11.06 -6.09 7.25
CA GLU A 82 11.05 -5.26 8.47
C GLU A 82 10.30 -5.96 9.59
N ALA A 83 9.14 -6.56 9.30
CA ALA A 83 8.38 -7.35 10.26
C ALA A 83 9.18 -8.56 10.75
N LEU A 84 9.89 -9.25 9.84
CA LEU A 84 10.76 -10.38 10.18
C LEU A 84 11.89 -9.96 11.11
N LYS A 85 12.59 -8.85 10.82
CA LYS A 85 13.65 -8.31 11.68
C LYS A 85 13.13 -7.93 13.06
N TYR A 86 11.99 -7.23 13.12
CA TYR A 86 11.37 -6.85 14.38
C TYR A 86 11.06 -8.06 15.26
N LEU A 87 10.47 -9.11 14.67
CA LEU A 87 10.11 -10.34 15.38
C LEU A 87 11.34 -11.20 15.74
N ALA A 88 12.37 -11.20 14.90
CA ALA A 88 13.64 -11.85 15.19
C ALA A 88 14.33 -11.22 16.41
N ASP A 89 14.43 -9.89 16.44
CA ASP A 89 14.97 -9.14 17.58
C ASP A 89 14.18 -9.42 18.86
N ARG A 90 12.84 -9.42 18.77
CA ARG A 90 11.96 -9.73 19.89
C ARG A 90 12.13 -11.16 20.42
N ALA A 91 12.39 -12.13 19.54
CA ALA A 91 12.56 -13.55 19.87
C ALA A 91 14.01 -13.90 20.24
N GLY A 92 14.97 -12.97 20.11
CA GLY A 92 16.39 -13.26 20.28
C GLY A 92 16.95 -14.22 19.23
N VAL A 93 16.40 -14.20 18.01
CA VAL A 93 16.87 -15.01 16.88
C VAL A 93 17.79 -14.17 16.00
N GLU A 94 19.02 -14.61 15.85
CA GLU A 94 19.96 -13.98 14.94
C GLU A 94 19.58 -14.31 13.50
N LEU A 95 19.35 -13.27 12.70
CA LEU A 95 19.14 -13.46 11.28
C LEU A 95 20.47 -13.70 10.58
N PRO A 96 20.60 -14.73 9.73
CA PRO A 96 21.82 -14.95 8.98
C PRO A 96 22.14 -13.72 8.13
N GLU A 97 23.39 -13.33 8.13
CA GLU A 97 23.85 -12.35 7.17
C GLU A 97 23.60 -12.90 5.76
N PRO A 98 22.99 -12.09 4.86
CA PRO A 98 22.75 -12.55 3.50
C PRO A 98 24.07 -13.00 2.86
N GLU A 99 24.10 -14.22 2.31
CA GLU A 99 25.22 -14.63 1.45
C GLU A 99 25.19 -13.79 0.18
N TYR A 100 25.92 -12.70 0.20
CA TYR A 100 26.13 -11.86 -0.97
C TYR A 100 27.27 -12.42 -1.81
N SER A 101 27.12 -12.44 -3.14
CA SER A 101 28.28 -12.48 -4.04
C SER A 101 29.25 -11.34 -3.66
N GLY A 102 30.56 -11.50 -3.88
CA GLY A 102 31.56 -10.51 -3.45
C GLY A 102 31.24 -9.07 -3.87
N GLU A 103 30.58 -8.86 -5.03
CA GLU A 103 30.11 -7.54 -5.49
C GLU A 103 28.88 -7.04 -4.71
N ALA A 104 27.93 -7.91 -4.41
CA ALA A 104 26.75 -7.54 -3.64
C ALA A 104 27.12 -7.19 -2.18
N LYS A 105 28.12 -7.86 -1.59
CA LYS A 105 28.67 -7.53 -0.27
C LYS A 105 29.32 -6.14 -0.29
N LYS A 106 30.21 -5.87 -1.25
CA LYS A 106 30.82 -4.54 -1.42
C LYS A 106 29.77 -3.44 -1.57
N ARG A 107 28.70 -3.70 -2.33
CA ARG A 107 27.60 -2.73 -2.52
C ARG A 107 26.81 -2.51 -1.22
N ALA A 108 26.58 -3.54 -0.41
CA ALA A 108 25.91 -3.44 0.89
C ALA A 108 26.77 -2.65 1.89
N ASP A 109 28.07 -2.95 1.97
CA ASP A 109 29.04 -2.24 2.82
C ASP A 109 29.12 -0.75 2.44
N THR A 110 29.19 -0.45 1.13
CA THR A 110 29.17 0.93 0.65
C THR A 110 27.90 1.65 1.07
N LYS A 111 26.72 1.02 0.92
CA LYS A 111 25.44 1.61 1.38
C LYS A 111 25.45 1.92 2.88
N ALA A 112 25.97 1.02 3.70
CA ALA A 112 26.08 1.20 5.14
C ALA A 112 26.95 2.43 5.48
N ILE A 113 28.13 2.53 4.85
CA ILE A 113 29.05 3.66 5.03
C ILE A 113 28.40 4.98 4.61
N LEU A 114 27.71 5.02 3.46
CA LEU A 114 27.03 6.24 2.99
C LEU A 114 25.91 6.69 3.95
N LEU A 115 25.16 5.76 4.52
CA LEU A 115 24.14 6.07 5.54
C LEU A 115 24.78 6.64 6.82
N GLU A 116 25.93 6.13 7.26
CA GLU A 116 26.67 6.66 8.40
C GLU A 116 27.21 8.07 8.12
N ILE A 117 27.77 8.31 6.94
CA ILE A 117 28.23 9.63 6.50
C ILE A 117 27.06 10.63 6.51
N ASN A 118 25.92 10.26 5.93
CA ASN A 118 24.75 11.14 5.91
C ASN A 118 24.21 11.40 7.32
N LYS A 119 24.20 10.41 8.19
CA LYS A 119 23.83 10.58 9.60
C LYS A 119 24.78 11.57 10.31
N ALA A 120 26.09 11.43 10.11
CA ALA A 120 27.09 12.34 10.69
C ALA A 120 26.92 13.78 10.14
N ALA A 121 26.67 13.92 8.83
CA ALA A 121 26.40 15.22 8.19
C ALA A 121 25.11 15.87 8.73
N ALA A 122 24.03 15.11 8.91
CA ALA A 122 22.80 15.62 9.50
C ALA A 122 23.00 16.12 10.92
N GLN A 123 23.73 15.37 11.75
CA GLN A 123 24.07 15.79 13.10
C GLN A 123 24.94 17.07 13.10
N TYR A 124 25.90 17.15 12.20
CA TYR A 124 26.73 18.34 12.02
C TYR A 124 25.86 19.56 11.67
N PHE A 125 25.01 19.48 10.65
CA PHE A 125 24.14 20.57 10.25
C PHE A 125 23.18 21.01 11.35
N TYR A 126 22.61 20.06 12.11
CA TYR A 126 21.74 20.39 13.24
C TYR A 126 22.49 21.16 14.33
N VAL A 127 23.70 20.73 14.68
CA VAL A 127 24.55 21.44 15.66
C VAL A 127 24.93 22.84 15.14
N GLN A 128 25.26 22.97 13.85
CA GLN A 128 25.59 24.29 13.27
C GLN A 128 24.42 25.28 13.32
N LEU A 129 23.17 24.79 13.15
CA LEU A 129 21.98 25.64 13.27
C LEU A 129 21.83 26.26 14.68
N LEU A 130 22.23 25.51 15.72
CA LEU A 130 22.10 25.97 17.10
C LEU A 130 23.29 26.80 17.59
N ARG A 131 24.37 26.89 16.81
CA ARG A 131 25.53 27.74 17.12
C ARG A 131 25.31 29.20 16.69
N PRO A 132 26.09 30.14 17.25
CA PRO A 132 25.95 31.57 16.87
C PRO A 132 26.03 31.82 15.37
N GLN A 133 26.87 31.07 14.63
CA GLN A 133 27.00 31.17 13.17
C GLN A 133 25.71 30.82 12.43
N GLY A 134 24.88 29.93 12.99
CA GLY A 134 23.58 29.53 12.44
C GLY A 134 22.42 30.42 12.83
N GLY A 135 22.65 31.45 13.68
CA GLY A 135 21.59 32.28 14.26
C GLY A 135 20.63 32.88 13.23
N HIS A 136 21.16 33.38 12.09
CA HIS A 136 20.32 33.93 11.01
C HIS A 136 19.44 32.86 10.33
N ALA A 137 19.93 31.62 10.23
CA ALA A 137 19.17 30.51 9.70
C ALA A 137 18.08 30.05 10.69
N LEU A 138 18.40 30.05 11.98
CA LEU A 138 17.42 29.77 13.02
C LEU A 138 16.34 30.84 13.07
N THR A 139 16.71 32.13 13.01
CA THR A 139 15.76 33.26 12.90
C THR A 139 14.83 33.08 11.69
N TYR A 140 15.38 32.76 10.51
CA TYR A 140 14.56 32.47 9.33
C TYR A 140 13.50 31.37 9.58
N LEU A 141 13.87 30.28 10.27
CA LEU A 141 12.91 29.22 10.60
C LEU A 141 11.86 29.67 11.60
N LYS A 142 12.24 30.52 12.56
CA LYS A 142 11.31 31.13 13.54
C LYS A 142 10.36 32.13 12.89
N ASP A 143 10.85 32.96 11.97
CA ASP A 143 10.02 33.87 11.17
C ASP A 143 9.00 33.12 10.31
N ARG A 144 9.37 31.90 9.89
CA ARG A 144 8.46 30.94 9.27
C ARG A 144 7.51 30.27 10.26
N LYS A 145 7.48 30.70 11.54
CA LYS A 145 6.62 30.20 12.63
C LYS A 145 6.85 28.71 12.98
N LEU A 146 8.03 28.16 12.73
CA LEU A 146 8.36 26.80 13.15
C LEU A 146 8.73 26.76 14.63
N SER A 147 8.15 25.81 15.36
CA SER A 147 8.47 25.52 16.74
C SER A 147 9.83 24.81 16.89
N ASP A 148 10.44 24.88 18.07
CA ASP A 148 11.68 24.15 18.36
C ASP A 148 11.48 22.63 18.23
N ASP A 149 10.32 22.13 18.66
CA ASP A 149 9.96 20.72 18.55
C ASP A 149 9.87 20.29 17.08
N THR A 150 9.32 21.12 16.21
CA THR A 150 9.24 20.85 14.76
C THR A 150 10.63 20.87 14.12
N ILE A 151 11.45 21.88 14.44
CA ILE A 151 12.84 22.00 13.96
C ILE A 151 13.63 20.74 14.35
N LYS A 152 13.54 20.33 15.62
CA LYS A 152 14.18 19.12 16.16
C LYS A 152 13.61 17.84 15.51
N ALA A 153 12.30 17.75 15.40
CA ALA A 153 11.63 16.58 14.89
C ALA A 153 12.00 16.29 13.43
N PHE A 154 12.13 17.32 12.59
CA PHE A 154 12.57 17.19 11.20
C PHE A 154 14.09 17.19 11.03
N GLY A 155 14.85 17.43 12.13
CA GLY A 155 16.31 17.48 12.11
C GLY A 155 16.86 18.62 11.24
N LEU A 156 16.13 19.75 11.19
CA LEU A 156 16.54 20.89 10.35
C LEU A 156 17.91 21.40 10.80
N GLY A 157 18.74 21.79 9.84
CA GLY A 157 20.12 22.17 10.10
C GLY A 157 20.54 23.42 9.33
N TYR A 158 21.79 23.77 9.50
CA TYR A 158 22.43 24.84 8.75
C TYR A 158 23.80 24.39 8.23
N SER A 159 24.06 24.63 6.98
CA SER A 159 25.39 24.50 6.37
C SER A 159 26.05 25.85 6.37
N ASN A 160 27.24 25.94 7.00
CA ASN A 160 27.99 27.18 7.11
C ASN A 160 28.30 27.83 5.76
N LYS A 161 28.65 29.09 5.79
CA LYS A 161 29.01 29.85 4.56
C LYS A 161 30.42 29.54 4.04
N TYR A 162 31.23 28.79 4.78
CA TYR A 162 32.54 28.32 4.33
C TYR A 162 32.40 27.03 3.54
N SER A 163 33.18 26.90 2.48
CA SER A 163 32.99 25.87 1.46
C SER A 163 33.64 24.51 1.77
N ASP A 164 34.22 24.33 2.95
CA ASP A 164 34.95 23.11 3.30
C ASP A 164 34.74 22.66 4.75
N ASP A 165 33.84 23.28 5.47
CA ASP A 165 33.61 23.00 6.90
C ASP A 165 33.07 21.58 7.15
N LEU A 166 32.10 21.13 6.36
CA LEU A 166 31.56 19.77 6.45
C LEU A 166 32.62 18.75 6.02
N TYR A 167 33.31 19.01 4.93
CA TYR A 167 34.39 18.13 4.46
C TYR A 167 35.45 17.90 5.54
N LYS A 168 35.99 18.95 6.16
CA LYS A 168 36.93 18.86 7.27
C LYS A 168 36.39 18.07 8.44
N TYR A 169 35.11 18.29 8.79
CA TYR A 169 34.45 17.53 9.86
C TYR A 169 34.40 16.03 9.53
N LEU A 170 33.93 15.66 8.30
CA LEU A 170 33.83 14.26 7.91
C LEU A 170 35.21 13.58 7.82
N LYS A 171 36.24 14.29 7.34
CA LYS A 171 37.62 13.81 7.36
C LYS A 171 38.13 13.56 8.79
N SER A 172 37.80 14.43 9.74
CA SER A 172 38.18 14.23 11.14
C SER A 172 37.51 13.00 11.78
N LYS A 173 36.40 12.52 11.20
CA LYS A 173 35.71 11.26 11.56
C LYS A 173 36.31 10.02 10.86
N GLY A 174 37.32 10.20 10.01
CA GLY A 174 38.01 9.10 9.32
C GLY A 174 37.37 8.67 7.98
N TYR A 175 36.37 9.38 7.48
CA TYR A 175 35.77 9.02 6.19
C TYR A 175 36.68 9.38 5.01
N LYS A 176 36.67 8.51 3.99
CA LYS A 176 37.49 8.69 2.77
C LYS A 176 36.78 9.63 1.79
N ASP A 177 37.56 10.36 0.99
CA ASP A 177 37.09 11.35 0.03
C ASP A 177 36.13 10.75 -1.00
N ASP A 178 36.43 9.56 -1.50
CA ASP A 178 35.60 8.84 -2.44
C ASP A 178 34.19 8.51 -1.85
N MET A 179 34.13 8.11 -0.57
CA MET A 179 32.89 7.82 0.11
C MET A 179 32.08 9.11 0.38
N ILE A 180 32.73 10.20 0.79
CA ILE A 180 32.07 11.49 1.00
C ILE A 180 31.52 12.03 -0.34
N SER A 181 32.28 11.88 -1.43
CA SER A 181 31.83 12.23 -2.78
C SER A 181 30.64 11.39 -3.24
N GLN A 182 30.70 10.05 -3.04
CA GLN A 182 29.58 9.16 -3.35
C GLN A 182 28.32 9.43 -2.52
N ALA A 183 28.45 9.99 -1.31
CA ALA A 183 27.32 10.47 -0.51
C ALA A 183 26.70 11.76 -1.07
N GLY A 184 27.34 12.39 -2.08
CA GLY A 184 26.85 13.61 -2.71
C GLY A 184 26.96 14.86 -1.85
N LEU A 185 27.89 14.89 -0.89
CA LEU A 185 28.08 15.98 0.07
C LEU A 185 29.17 16.96 -0.35
N ILE A 186 30.09 16.54 -1.20
CA ILE A 186 31.17 17.35 -1.73
C ILE A 186 31.17 17.33 -3.25
N SER A 187 31.79 18.33 -3.83
CA SER A 187 32.17 18.40 -5.25
C SER A 187 33.70 18.50 -5.34
N ILE A 188 34.26 17.88 -6.35
CA ILE A 188 35.71 17.94 -6.65
C ILE A 188 35.84 18.70 -7.96
N ASP A 189 36.46 19.85 -7.91
CA ASP A 189 36.68 20.73 -9.05
C ASP A 189 38.17 20.91 -9.29
N GLU A 190 38.61 20.87 -10.55
CA GLU A 190 40.03 21.01 -10.90
C GLU A 190 40.60 22.38 -10.50
N LYS A 191 39.76 23.41 -10.49
CA LYS A 191 40.16 24.78 -10.19
C LYS A 191 40.12 25.12 -8.70
N TYR A 192 39.06 24.63 -7.99
CA TYR A 192 38.80 24.99 -6.60
C TYR A 192 39.06 23.87 -5.61
N GLY A 193 39.49 22.70 -6.09
CA GLY A 193 39.71 21.53 -5.23
C GLY A 193 38.43 20.92 -4.68
N VAL A 194 38.55 20.31 -3.50
CA VAL A 194 37.41 19.70 -2.80
C VAL A 194 36.62 20.77 -2.05
N HIS A 195 35.31 20.86 -2.26
CA HIS A 195 34.46 21.80 -1.55
C HIS A 195 33.08 21.17 -1.24
N ASP A 196 32.44 21.71 -0.19
CA ASP A 196 31.11 21.29 0.22
C ASP A 196 30.08 21.63 -0.85
N LYS A 197 29.19 20.68 -1.15
CA LYS A 197 28.10 20.91 -2.11
C LYS A 197 27.06 21.88 -1.58
N PHE A 198 26.83 21.83 -0.29
CA PHE A 198 25.89 22.71 0.40
C PHE A 198 26.68 23.72 1.24
N TRP A 199 26.47 24.99 1.01
CA TRP A 199 27.06 26.08 1.78
C TRP A 199 26.08 27.23 1.90
N ASN A 200 26.04 27.89 3.06
CA ASN A 200 25.12 28.97 3.40
C ASN A 200 23.65 28.59 3.13
N ARG A 201 23.23 27.44 3.64
CA ARG A 201 21.88 26.90 3.39
C ARG A 201 21.23 26.38 4.68
N VAL A 202 19.92 26.61 4.83
CA VAL A 202 19.08 25.81 5.72
C VAL A 202 18.97 24.43 5.13
N MET A 203 19.23 23.39 5.95
CA MET A 203 19.32 22.00 5.53
C MET A 203 18.10 21.20 5.97
N PHE A 204 17.55 20.43 5.05
CA PHE A 204 16.42 19.55 5.21
C PHE A 204 16.89 18.12 4.99
N PRO A 205 17.09 17.31 6.04
CA PRO A 205 17.43 15.90 5.86
C PRO A 205 16.30 15.16 5.15
N ILE A 206 16.66 14.44 4.09
CA ILE A 206 15.73 13.56 3.37
C ILE A 206 15.92 12.15 3.96
N MET A 207 14.81 11.56 4.42
CA MET A 207 14.82 10.27 5.10
C MET A 207 14.11 9.22 4.27
N ASP A 208 14.64 7.99 4.30
CA ASP A 208 13.91 6.82 3.79
C ASP A 208 12.76 6.44 4.75
N VAL A 209 11.98 5.45 4.37
CA VAL A 209 10.84 4.96 5.18
C VAL A 209 11.25 4.51 6.59
N ASN A 210 12.51 4.14 6.80
CA ASN A 210 13.07 3.73 8.09
C ASN A 210 13.71 4.88 8.88
N SER A 211 13.46 6.13 8.47
CA SER A 211 14.03 7.33 9.08
C SER A 211 15.57 7.40 9.05
N ARG A 212 16.21 6.71 8.07
CA ARG A 212 17.65 6.86 7.82
C ARG A 212 17.87 8.00 6.83
N VAL A 213 18.84 8.86 7.09
CA VAL A 213 19.14 9.99 6.21
C VAL A 213 19.82 9.49 4.93
N ILE A 214 19.15 9.69 3.80
CA ILE A 214 19.59 9.24 2.47
C ILE A 214 20.09 10.39 1.58
N GLY A 215 19.80 11.63 1.95
CA GLY A 215 20.20 12.83 1.22
C GLY A 215 19.74 14.10 1.93
N PHE A 216 19.89 15.21 1.25
CA PHE A 216 19.56 16.54 1.79
C PHE A 216 18.94 17.43 0.74
N GLY A 217 18.00 18.27 1.18
CA GLY A 217 17.64 19.52 0.52
C GLY A 217 18.31 20.69 1.21
N GLY A 218 18.68 21.71 0.48
CA GLY A 218 19.30 22.92 1.04
C GLY A 218 18.70 24.20 0.44
N ARG A 219 18.05 25.03 1.29
CA ARG A 219 17.56 26.35 0.89
C ARG A 219 18.61 27.41 1.15
N VAL A 220 18.99 28.16 0.12
CA VAL A 220 20.01 29.20 0.26
C VAL A 220 19.55 30.33 1.20
N MET A 221 20.49 30.84 1.99
CA MET A 221 20.33 32.03 2.81
C MET A 221 20.91 33.24 2.05
N GLY A 222 20.03 34.09 1.51
CA GLY A 222 20.38 35.19 0.61
C GLY A 222 19.94 34.93 -0.83
N ASP A 223 20.55 35.64 -1.79
CA ASP A 223 20.09 35.74 -3.18
C ASP A 223 20.78 34.79 -4.16
N ALA A 224 21.63 33.90 -3.66
CA ALA A 224 22.32 32.95 -4.51
C ALA A 224 21.34 31.92 -5.14
N LYS A 225 21.64 31.48 -6.35
CA LYS A 225 20.85 30.48 -7.08
C LYS A 225 21.58 29.15 -7.09
N PRO A 226 20.88 28.02 -7.09
CA PRO A 226 19.41 27.88 -7.03
C PRO A 226 18.87 28.11 -5.60
N LYS A 227 17.61 28.59 -5.49
CA LYS A 227 16.92 28.80 -4.21
C LYS A 227 16.89 27.51 -3.37
N TYR A 228 16.56 26.39 -3.99
CA TYR A 228 16.65 25.04 -3.40
C TYR A 228 17.63 24.19 -4.21
N LEU A 229 18.46 23.45 -3.50
CA LEU A 229 19.41 22.49 -4.05
C LEU A 229 19.20 21.14 -3.35
N ASN A 230 19.04 20.07 -4.11
CA ASN A 230 18.91 18.72 -3.59
C ASN A 230 20.19 17.90 -3.82
N SER A 231 20.42 16.89 -2.96
CA SER A 231 21.45 15.90 -3.20
C SER A 231 21.33 15.29 -4.60
N PRO A 232 22.44 14.93 -5.24
CA PRO A 232 22.40 14.14 -6.47
C PRO A 232 21.82 12.74 -6.20
N GLU A 233 21.50 12.02 -7.26
CA GLU A 233 21.22 10.58 -7.20
C GLU A 233 22.45 9.83 -6.66
N THR A 234 22.21 8.87 -5.77
CA THR A 234 23.24 8.00 -5.19
C THR A 234 22.74 6.57 -5.08
N ILE A 235 23.59 5.62 -4.70
CA ILE A 235 23.13 4.23 -4.48
C ILE A 235 22.13 4.08 -3.32
N ILE A 236 21.97 5.11 -2.47
CA ILE A 236 21.02 5.15 -1.36
C ILE A 236 19.87 6.17 -1.57
N PHE A 237 19.95 7.00 -2.60
CA PHE A 237 18.98 8.06 -2.84
C PHE A 237 18.53 8.12 -4.31
N ASP A 238 17.26 7.86 -4.55
CA ASP A 238 16.58 7.97 -5.84
C ASP A 238 15.38 8.91 -5.67
N LYS A 239 15.44 10.09 -6.29
CA LYS A 239 14.39 11.12 -6.18
C LYS A 239 13.06 10.66 -6.74
N SER A 240 13.07 9.78 -7.74
CA SER A 240 11.87 9.28 -8.40
C SER A 240 11.10 8.26 -7.58
N ARG A 241 11.69 7.76 -6.48
CA ARG A 241 11.15 6.70 -5.61
C ARG A 241 11.15 7.06 -4.13
N ASN A 242 11.41 8.32 -3.79
CA ASN A 242 11.41 8.80 -2.42
C ASN A 242 10.54 10.06 -2.30
N LEU A 243 9.82 10.18 -1.19
CA LEU A 243 9.00 11.33 -0.85
C LEU A 243 9.44 11.91 0.48
N TYR A 244 9.56 13.24 0.55
CA TYR A 244 9.83 13.94 1.80
C TYR A 244 8.68 13.76 2.78
N GLY A 245 8.99 13.47 4.04
CA GLY A 245 7.98 13.28 5.08
C GLY A 245 7.34 11.88 5.12
N LEU A 246 7.61 10.99 4.14
CA LEU A 246 6.99 9.67 4.07
C LEU A 246 7.27 8.80 5.30
N ASN A 247 8.48 8.87 5.86
CA ASN A 247 8.84 8.14 7.10
C ASN A 247 7.93 8.47 8.29
N ARG A 248 7.26 9.62 8.27
CA ARG A 248 6.27 10.07 9.25
C ARG A 248 4.86 9.79 8.77
N ALA A 249 4.55 10.14 7.51
CA ALA A 249 3.22 10.02 6.92
C ALA A 249 2.72 8.57 6.90
N ARG A 250 3.60 7.57 6.71
CA ARG A 250 3.25 6.15 6.77
C ARG A 250 2.68 5.68 8.12
N LYS A 251 2.95 6.42 9.19
CA LYS A 251 2.41 6.14 10.53
C LYS A 251 1.08 6.84 10.80
N SER A 252 0.61 7.67 9.89
CA SER A 252 -0.68 8.34 10.01
C SER A 252 -1.81 7.34 9.81
N ARG A 253 -2.88 7.50 10.58
CA ARG A 253 -4.12 6.71 10.45
C ARG A 253 -5.13 7.31 9.47
N LYS A 254 -4.78 8.42 8.81
CA LYS A 254 -5.62 9.01 7.76
C LYS A 254 -5.57 8.09 6.52
N PRO A 255 -6.72 7.79 5.88
CA PRO A 255 -6.77 6.89 4.71
C PRO A 255 -6.29 7.54 3.41
N TYR A 256 -5.64 8.70 3.50
CA TYR A 256 -5.16 9.49 2.37
C TYR A 256 -3.86 10.21 2.72
N PHE A 257 -3.08 10.57 1.69
CA PHE A 257 -1.96 11.50 1.82
C PHE A 257 -2.29 12.88 1.27
N LEU A 258 -1.66 13.89 1.87
CA LEU A 258 -1.60 15.27 1.35
C LEU A 258 -0.29 15.38 0.56
N LEU A 259 -0.36 15.54 -0.74
CA LEU A 259 0.82 15.66 -1.61
C LEU A 259 1.10 17.11 -1.93
N CYS A 260 2.21 17.61 -1.41
CA CYS A 260 2.68 19.00 -1.54
C CYS A 260 3.83 19.10 -2.55
N GLU A 261 4.23 20.33 -2.89
CA GLU A 261 5.38 20.60 -3.75
C GLU A 261 6.71 20.67 -2.99
N GLY A 262 6.70 21.24 -1.77
CA GLY A 262 7.91 21.63 -1.07
C GLY A 262 8.09 21.12 0.35
N TYR A 263 9.32 21.27 0.84
CA TYR A 263 9.70 20.92 2.21
C TYR A 263 8.91 21.68 3.25
N MET A 264 8.74 23.00 3.04
CA MET A 264 8.08 23.87 4.03
C MET A 264 6.60 23.54 4.17
N ASP A 265 5.93 23.19 3.08
CA ASP A 265 4.51 22.82 3.11
C ASP A 265 4.30 21.57 3.97
N VAL A 266 5.11 20.54 3.75
CA VAL A 266 5.08 19.33 4.57
C VAL A 266 5.34 19.64 6.03
N ILE A 267 6.37 20.42 6.34
CA ILE A 267 6.75 20.73 7.72
C ILE A 267 5.64 21.53 8.42
N SER A 268 5.08 22.54 7.75
CA SER A 268 3.99 23.37 8.29
C SER A 268 2.71 22.56 8.51
N LEU A 269 2.35 21.69 7.57
CA LEU A 269 1.21 20.79 7.72
C LEU A 269 1.40 19.80 8.87
N HIS A 270 2.58 19.19 9.00
CA HIS A 270 2.88 18.31 10.12
C HIS A 270 2.81 19.04 11.46
N GLN A 271 3.32 20.27 11.54
CA GLN A 271 3.21 21.10 12.74
C GLN A 271 1.77 21.42 13.09
N ALA A 272 0.91 21.61 12.08
CA ALA A 272 -0.52 21.85 12.26
C ALA A 272 -1.34 20.57 12.55
N GLY A 273 -0.69 19.39 12.66
CA GLY A 273 -1.33 18.12 12.98
C GLY A 273 -1.66 17.23 11.77
N PHE A 274 -1.42 17.68 10.55
CA PHE A 274 -1.62 16.87 9.32
C PHE A 274 -0.39 16.00 9.04
N THR A 275 -0.20 14.98 9.86
CA THR A 275 1.00 14.11 9.82
C THR A 275 1.06 13.18 8.61
N ASN A 276 0.07 13.21 7.74
CA ASN A 276 -0.04 12.49 6.47
C ASN A 276 0.43 13.31 5.25
N ALA A 277 1.10 14.44 5.46
CA ALA A 277 1.65 15.26 4.38
C ALA A 277 3.00 14.71 3.88
N VAL A 278 3.17 14.69 2.54
CA VAL A 278 4.39 14.29 1.84
C VAL A 278 4.67 15.24 0.67
N ALA A 279 5.91 15.30 0.19
CA ALA A 279 6.23 16.07 -1.02
C ALA A 279 7.21 15.32 -1.93
N SER A 280 7.14 15.64 -3.22
CA SER A 280 8.18 15.26 -4.18
C SER A 280 9.47 16.06 -3.92
N LEU A 281 10.59 15.55 -4.44
CA LEU A 281 11.93 16.07 -4.11
C LEU A 281 12.48 16.98 -5.23
N GLY A 282 11.72 18.01 -5.58
CA GLY A 282 12.07 18.95 -6.67
C GLY A 282 11.97 18.30 -8.06
N THR A 283 11.11 17.30 -8.19
CA THR A 283 10.74 16.64 -9.44
C THR A 283 9.21 16.57 -9.53
N ALA A 284 8.66 16.47 -10.74
CA ALA A 284 7.25 16.14 -10.89
C ALA A 284 6.95 14.77 -10.28
N LEU A 285 5.67 14.50 -9.97
CA LEU A 285 5.24 13.18 -9.55
C LEU A 285 5.58 12.14 -10.63
N THR A 286 6.14 11.01 -10.20
CA THR A 286 6.56 9.90 -11.10
C THR A 286 5.69 8.67 -10.87
N PRO A 287 5.66 7.70 -11.83
CA PRO A 287 5.05 6.39 -11.58
C PRO A 287 5.66 5.66 -10.37
N GLY A 288 6.97 5.85 -10.11
CA GLY A 288 7.63 5.30 -8.92
C GLY A 288 7.10 5.89 -7.61
N HIS A 289 6.81 7.20 -7.58
CA HIS A 289 6.13 7.83 -6.45
C HIS A 289 4.70 7.30 -6.27
N ALA A 290 3.94 7.17 -7.35
CA ALA A 290 2.56 6.66 -7.30
C ALA A 290 2.52 5.21 -6.78
N ALA A 291 3.40 4.33 -7.28
CA ALA A 291 3.54 2.96 -6.80
C ALA A 291 3.96 2.90 -5.31
N LEU A 292 4.80 3.85 -4.86
CA LEU A 292 5.18 3.96 -3.45
C LEU A 292 4.00 4.41 -2.57
N ILE A 293 3.24 5.42 -3.00
CA ILE A 293 2.06 5.92 -2.28
C ILE A 293 0.99 4.84 -2.17
N LYS A 294 0.75 4.06 -3.24
CA LYS A 294 -0.25 2.99 -3.30
C LYS A 294 -0.08 1.95 -2.20
N ARG A 295 1.13 1.75 -1.70
CA ARG A 295 1.42 0.84 -0.58
C ARG A 295 0.78 1.27 0.75
N TYR A 296 0.39 2.54 0.88
CA TYR A 296 -0.06 3.12 2.14
C TYR A 296 -1.49 3.65 2.06
N VAL A 297 -1.91 4.20 0.91
CA VAL A 297 -3.22 4.83 0.76
C VAL A 297 -3.77 4.65 -0.66
N ASN A 298 -5.11 4.68 -0.78
CA ASN A 298 -5.82 4.64 -2.05
C ASN A 298 -6.34 6.02 -2.50
N GLU A 299 -6.08 7.06 -1.71
CA GLU A 299 -6.55 8.42 -1.98
C GLU A 299 -5.44 9.43 -1.72
N VAL A 300 -5.29 10.41 -2.61
CA VAL A 300 -4.30 11.50 -2.49
C VAL A 300 -4.99 12.83 -2.71
N TYR A 301 -4.73 13.76 -1.81
CA TYR A 301 -5.14 15.16 -1.94
C TYR A 301 -3.95 15.99 -2.42
N LEU A 302 -4.01 16.49 -3.65
CA LEU A 302 -3.00 17.35 -4.23
C LEU A 302 -3.17 18.76 -3.66
N THR A 303 -2.12 19.25 -3.00
CA THR A 303 -2.07 20.57 -2.33
C THR A 303 -0.96 21.42 -2.94
N TYR A 304 -0.94 21.44 -4.27
CA TYR A 304 0.06 22.18 -5.05
C TYR A 304 -0.19 23.68 -5.02
N ASP A 305 0.83 24.46 -5.40
CA ASP A 305 0.75 25.93 -5.46
C ASP A 305 -0.45 26.38 -6.31
N SER A 306 -1.10 27.47 -5.91
CA SER A 306 -2.28 28.02 -6.61
C SER A 306 -1.94 28.74 -7.92
N ASP A 307 -0.68 28.71 -8.35
CA ASP A 307 -0.24 29.31 -9.61
C ASP A 307 -0.44 28.36 -10.82
N GLU A 308 -0.13 28.88 -12.01
CA GLU A 308 -0.27 28.11 -13.25
C GLU A 308 0.64 26.87 -13.27
N ALA A 309 1.83 26.94 -12.67
CA ALA A 309 2.77 25.82 -12.63
C ALA A 309 2.24 24.70 -11.74
N GLY A 310 1.72 25.00 -10.55
CA GLY A 310 1.09 24.04 -9.65
C GLY A 310 -0.18 23.44 -10.26
N THR A 311 -1.01 24.25 -10.94
CA THR A 311 -2.17 23.73 -11.70
C THR A 311 -1.76 22.71 -12.76
N LYS A 312 -0.73 23.01 -13.56
CA LYS A 312 -0.19 22.07 -14.56
C LYS A 312 0.40 20.81 -13.92
N ALA A 313 1.04 20.95 -12.75
CA ALA A 313 1.57 19.83 -12.01
C ALA A 313 0.44 18.91 -11.50
N ALA A 314 -0.66 19.48 -10.97
CA ALA A 314 -1.84 18.74 -10.53
C ALA A 314 -2.50 17.96 -11.68
N LEU A 315 -2.65 18.60 -12.85
CA LEU A 315 -3.21 17.96 -14.05
C LEU A 315 -2.37 16.77 -14.54
N ARG A 316 -1.03 16.83 -14.41
CA ARG A 316 -0.14 15.71 -14.76
C ARG A 316 -0.16 14.61 -13.73
N ALA A 317 -0.33 14.93 -12.44
CA ALA A 317 -0.34 13.98 -11.36
C ALA A 317 -1.58 13.06 -11.40
N GLY A 318 -2.75 13.59 -11.79
CA GLY A 318 -4.01 12.86 -11.83
C GLY A 318 -3.95 11.52 -12.60
N PRO A 319 -3.58 11.53 -13.89
CA PRO A 319 -3.42 10.29 -14.67
C PRO A 319 -2.43 9.29 -14.06
N ILE A 320 -1.25 9.76 -13.59
CA ILE A 320 -0.23 8.89 -12.98
C ILE A 320 -0.75 8.18 -11.72
N LEU A 321 -1.52 8.87 -10.89
CA LEU A 321 -2.14 8.28 -9.70
C LEU A 321 -3.24 7.28 -10.09
N ARG A 322 -4.04 7.60 -11.10
CA ARG A 322 -5.12 6.73 -11.59
C ARG A 322 -4.59 5.41 -12.15
N GLU A 323 -3.46 5.41 -12.89
CA GLU A 323 -2.84 4.19 -13.44
C GLU A 323 -2.55 3.13 -12.37
N VAL A 324 -2.27 3.55 -11.13
CA VAL A 324 -2.05 2.63 -10.00
C VAL A 324 -3.28 2.48 -9.10
N GLY A 325 -4.45 2.96 -9.53
CA GLY A 325 -5.71 2.86 -8.79
C GLY A 325 -5.76 3.76 -7.54
N ILE A 326 -5.16 4.97 -7.59
CA ILE A 326 -5.25 6.00 -6.56
C ILE A 326 -6.21 7.08 -7.02
N THR A 327 -7.20 7.41 -6.19
CA THR A 327 -8.10 8.54 -6.42
C THR A 327 -7.42 9.84 -6.05
N ALA A 328 -7.30 10.76 -7.02
CA ALA A 328 -6.77 12.10 -6.78
C ALA A 328 -7.89 13.11 -6.50
N LYS A 329 -7.70 13.93 -5.46
CA LYS A 329 -8.53 15.11 -5.16
C LYS A 329 -7.66 16.37 -5.10
N ILE A 330 -8.24 17.51 -5.41
CA ILE A 330 -7.52 18.80 -5.44
C ILE A 330 -8.03 19.67 -4.32
N ILE A 331 -7.10 20.19 -3.52
CA ILE A 331 -7.38 21.20 -2.49
C ILE A 331 -6.90 22.54 -3.03
N ARG A 332 -7.79 23.52 -3.09
CA ARG A 332 -7.48 24.90 -3.49
C ARG A 332 -7.06 25.74 -2.28
N MET A 333 -5.97 26.45 -2.41
CA MET A 333 -5.40 27.31 -1.36
C MET A 333 -5.80 28.76 -1.45
N GLU A 334 -6.47 29.20 -2.54
CA GLU A 334 -6.83 30.61 -2.72
C GLU A 334 -7.57 31.17 -1.48
N PRO A 335 -7.26 32.40 -1.06
CA PRO A 335 -6.42 33.41 -1.73
C PRO A 335 -4.91 33.27 -1.49
N TYR A 336 -4.47 32.21 -0.79
CA TYR A 336 -3.05 31.98 -0.47
C TYR A 336 -2.37 31.16 -1.56
N LYS A 337 -1.05 31.30 -1.61
CA LYS A 337 -0.25 30.66 -2.65
C LYS A 337 -0.10 29.14 -2.42
N ASP A 338 0.25 28.76 -1.21
CA ASP A 338 0.65 27.41 -0.84
C ASP A 338 0.09 27.01 0.54
N PRO A 339 0.19 25.72 0.92
CA PRO A 339 -0.25 25.23 2.23
C PRO A 339 0.44 25.91 3.41
N ASP A 340 1.72 26.28 3.29
CA ASP A 340 2.48 26.97 4.35
C ASP A 340 1.87 28.33 4.66
N GLU A 341 1.57 29.13 3.64
CA GLU A 341 0.88 30.42 3.82
C GLU A 341 -0.54 30.25 4.34
N PHE A 342 -1.29 29.28 3.81
CA PHE A 342 -2.66 29.03 4.22
C PHE A 342 -2.75 28.71 5.72
N ILE A 343 -1.96 27.74 6.19
CA ILE A 343 -1.94 27.31 7.60
C ILE A 343 -1.54 28.47 8.54
N LYS A 344 -0.58 29.28 8.13
CA LYS A 344 -0.10 30.41 8.94
C LYS A 344 -1.14 31.51 9.15
N ASN A 345 -2.03 31.69 8.20
CA ASN A 345 -3.04 32.75 8.21
C ASN A 345 -4.40 32.29 8.74
N LEU A 346 -4.84 31.08 8.39
CA LEU A 346 -6.18 30.59 8.70
C LEU A 346 -6.21 29.41 9.70
N GLY A 347 -5.08 28.74 9.90
CA GLY A 347 -4.98 27.65 10.86
C GLY A 347 -5.48 26.30 10.35
N ALA A 348 -5.43 25.31 11.26
CA ALA A 348 -5.72 23.92 10.95
C ALA A 348 -7.21 23.65 10.67
N GLU A 349 -8.12 24.30 11.38
CA GLU A 349 -9.57 24.09 11.20
C GLU A 349 -10.03 24.51 9.79
N ALA A 350 -9.58 25.67 9.32
CA ALA A 350 -9.90 26.12 7.96
C ALA A 350 -9.30 25.19 6.89
N PHE A 351 -8.13 24.58 7.15
CA PHE A 351 -7.54 23.61 6.24
C PHE A 351 -8.32 22.29 6.20
N GLU A 352 -8.82 21.81 7.35
CA GLU A 352 -9.70 20.62 7.39
C GLU A 352 -10.99 20.87 6.62
N GLU A 353 -11.57 22.08 6.66
CA GLU A 353 -12.71 22.43 5.79
C GLU A 353 -12.35 22.37 4.30
N ARG A 354 -11.13 22.79 3.92
CA ARG A 354 -10.65 22.66 2.53
C ARG A 354 -10.53 21.21 2.11
N ILE A 355 -10.05 20.34 2.99
CA ILE A 355 -10.00 18.90 2.73
C ILE A 355 -11.41 18.34 2.45
N GLN A 356 -12.40 18.72 3.26
CA GLN A 356 -13.79 18.27 3.06
C GLN A 356 -14.41 18.78 1.76
N LYS A 357 -13.99 19.95 1.29
CA LYS A 357 -14.45 20.58 0.04
C LYS A 357 -13.57 20.26 -1.17
N ALA A 358 -12.60 19.34 -1.01
CA ALA A 358 -11.67 18.97 -2.08
C ALA A 358 -12.41 18.39 -3.30
N ARG A 359 -12.00 18.80 -4.49
CA ARG A 359 -12.62 18.42 -5.75
C ARG A 359 -11.99 17.17 -6.33
N ASN A 360 -12.79 16.34 -6.95
CA ASN A 360 -12.29 15.21 -7.74
C ASN A 360 -11.32 15.71 -8.82
N GLY A 361 -10.18 15.06 -8.99
CA GLY A 361 -9.10 15.49 -9.89
C GLY A 361 -9.51 15.48 -11.37
N PHE A 362 -10.36 14.53 -11.79
CA PHE A 362 -10.87 14.50 -13.15
C PHE A 362 -11.83 15.68 -13.42
N MET A 363 -12.77 15.93 -12.51
CA MET A 363 -13.70 17.06 -12.63
C MET A 363 -12.95 18.40 -12.61
N PHE A 364 -11.90 18.52 -11.78
CA PHE A 364 -11.01 19.68 -11.80
C PHE A 364 -10.31 19.85 -13.16
N SER A 365 -9.88 18.74 -13.79
CA SER A 365 -9.25 18.82 -15.11
C SER A 365 -10.19 19.35 -16.19
N LEU A 366 -11.50 19.06 -16.08
CA LEU A 366 -12.51 19.59 -16.97
C LEU A 366 -12.78 21.09 -16.69
N GLU A 367 -12.79 21.50 -15.42
CA GLU A 367 -12.93 22.91 -15.04
C GLU A 367 -11.78 23.79 -15.58
N ILE A 368 -10.56 23.23 -15.61
CA ILE A 368 -9.44 23.96 -16.22
C ILE A 368 -9.58 23.99 -17.75
N LEU A 369 -9.95 22.85 -18.35
CA LEU A 369 -10.18 22.74 -19.79
C LEU A 369 -11.27 23.71 -20.28
N GLU A 370 -12.35 23.87 -19.51
CA GLU A 370 -13.47 24.75 -19.81
C GLU A 370 -13.03 26.20 -20.10
N ARG A 371 -11.95 26.66 -19.46
CA ARG A 371 -11.43 28.03 -19.60
C ARG A 371 -10.93 28.35 -21.02
N ASP A 372 -10.61 27.32 -21.79
CA ASP A 372 -10.10 27.46 -23.17
C ASP A 372 -11.25 27.53 -24.19
N TYR A 373 -12.52 27.44 -23.75
CA TYR A 373 -13.69 27.41 -24.61
C TYR A 373 -14.69 28.53 -24.26
N ASP A 374 -15.34 29.07 -25.29
CA ASP A 374 -16.47 29.97 -25.08
C ASP A 374 -17.75 29.18 -24.72
N MET A 375 -17.98 28.99 -23.43
CA MET A 375 -19.14 28.25 -22.93
C MET A 375 -20.48 28.98 -23.12
N THR A 376 -20.46 30.22 -23.59
CA THR A 376 -21.67 30.99 -23.92
C THR A 376 -22.17 30.71 -25.33
N SER A 377 -21.29 30.24 -26.22
CA SER A 377 -21.63 29.87 -27.61
C SER A 377 -21.98 28.37 -27.73
N PRO A 378 -22.94 27.99 -28.59
CA PRO A 378 -23.26 26.60 -28.87
C PRO A 378 -22.06 25.83 -29.44
N GLU A 379 -21.25 26.48 -30.29
CA GLU A 379 -20.04 25.89 -30.90
C GLU A 379 -18.99 25.59 -29.85
N GLY A 380 -18.65 26.58 -28.99
CA GLY A 380 -17.67 26.39 -27.91
C GLY A 380 -18.08 25.32 -26.92
N ARG A 381 -19.35 25.25 -26.51
CA ARG A 381 -19.89 24.16 -25.69
C ARG A 381 -19.76 22.80 -26.37
N THR A 382 -20.06 22.74 -27.68
CA THR A 382 -19.94 21.49 -28.43
C THR A 382 -18.50 21.01 -28.49
N ASP A 383 -17.53 21.90 -28.74
CA ASP A 383 -16.12 21.54 -28.84
C ASP A 383 -15.55 21.16 -27.47
N PHE A 384 -15.92 21.88 -26.40
CA PHE A 384 -15.61 21.48 -25.04
C PHE A 384 -16.13 20.05 -24.73
N MET A 385 -17.39 19.74 -25.08
CA MET A 385 -17.98 18.43 -24.80
C MET A 385 -17.30 17.30 -25.59
N LYS A 386 -16.78 17.57 -26.80
CA LYS A 386 -15.98 16.60 -27.54
C LYS A 386 -14.67 16.28 -26.80
N GLU A 387 -13.97 17.30 -26.29
CA GLU A 387 -12.74 17.10 -25.53
C GLU A 387 -13.00 16.42 -24.18
N ALA A 388 -14.08 16.78 -23.48
CA ALA A 388 -14.52 16.10 -22.27
C ALA A 388 -14.83 14.61 -22.54
N ALA A 389 -15.52 14.32 -23.66
CA ALA A 389 -15.81 12.95 -24.07
C ALA A 389 -14.51 12.16 -24.40
N ARG A 390 -13.52 12.83 -25.02
CA ARG A 390 -12.20 12.21 -25.27
C ARG A 390 -11.50 11.85 -23.96
N LYS A 391 -11.49 12.75 -22.96
CA LYS A 391 -10.92 12.45 -21.63
C LYS A 391 -11.65 11.32 -20.91
N LEU A 392 -12.96 11.19 -21.10
CA LEU A 392 -13.74 10.09 -20.53
C LEU A 392 -13.36 8.72 -21.13
N THR A 393 -12.77 8.66 -22.34
CA THR A 393 -12.27 7.38 -22.91
C THR A 393 -10.99 6.87 -22.21
N GLU A 394 -10.35 7.67 -21.36
CA GLU A 394 -9.17 7.27 -20.58
C GLU A 394 -9.52 6.34 -19.41
N PHE A 395 -10.80 6.17 -19.07
CA PHE A 395 -11.24 5.22 -18.06
C PHE A 395 -11.45 3.84 -18.68
N ASP A 396 -10.69 2.85 -18.26
CA ASP A 396 -10.76 1.49 -18.77
C ASP A 396 -12.02 0.76 -18.27
N GLU A 397 -12.35 0.91 -16.98
CA GLU A 397 -13.49 0.27 -16.34
C GLU A 397 -14.82 0.93 -16.78
N GLU A 398 -15.73 0.11 -17.34
CA GLU A 398 -17.01 0.60 -17.88
C GLU A 398 -17.90 1.25 -16.80
N ILE A 399 -17.93 0.67 -15.60
CA ILE A 399 -18.74 1.18 -14.48
C ILE A 399 -18.19 2.53 -14.02
N GLU A 400 -16.88 2.62 -13.85
CA GLU A 400 -16.22 3.88 -13.46
C GLU A 400 -16.46 4.96 -14.52
N ARG A 401 -16.24 4.64 -15.79
CA ARG A 401 -16.48 5.55 -16.91
C ARG A 401 -17.92 6.05 -16.95
N ASN A 402 -18.91 5.17 -16.75
CA ASN A 402 -20.32 5.55 -16.72
C ASN A 402 -20.64 6.50 -15.55
N ASN A 403 -20.08 6.27 -14.35
CA ASN A 403 -20.23 7.15 -13.20
C ASN A 403 -19.66 8.56 -13.49
N TYR A 404 -18.50 8.64 -14.16
CA TYR A 404 -17.95 9.93 -14.58
C TYR A 404 -18.75 10.59 -15.72
N ILE A 405 -19.32 9.83 -16.65
CA ILE A 405 -20.25 10.35 -17.67
C ILE A 405 -21.44 11.00 -17.00
N ASP A 406 -22.05 10.36 -16.01
CA ASP A 406 -23.19 10.90 -15.27
C ASP A 406 -22.82 12.16 -14.48
N ALA A 407 -21.65 12.17 -13.84
CA ALA A 407 -21.15 13.33 -13.12
C ALA A 407 -20.92 14.54 -14.05
N VAL A 408 -20.30 14.33 -15.21
CA VAL A 408 -20.08 15.36 -16.24
C VAL A 408 -21.39 15.84 -16.82
N ALA A 409 -22.29 14.92 -17.17
CA ALA A 409 -23.61 15.24 -17.70
C ALA A 409 -24.41 16.13 -16.74
N GLY A 410 -24.39 15.80 -15.43
CA GLY A 410 -25.03 16.61 -14.38
C GLY A 410 -24.40 17.98 -14.21
N THR A 411 -23.07 18.08 -14.22
CA THR A 411 -22.33 19.34 -14.02
C THR A 411 -22.54 20.32 -15.18
N TYR A 412 -22.54 19.83 -16.41
CA TYR A 412 -22.63 20.67 -17.62
C TYR A 412 -24.02 20.70 -18.25
N HIS A 413 -25.01 20.10 -17.59
CA HIS A 413 -26.41 20.08 -18.01
C HIS A 413 -26.60 19.55 -19.45
N VAL A 414 -26.02 18.39 -19.74
CA VAL A 414 -26.18 17.67 -21.01
C VAL A 414 -26.84 16.30 -20.77
N GLY A 415 -27.45 15.72 -21.79
CA GLY A 415 -28.04 14.38 -21.67
C GLY A 415 -26.97 13.32 -21.46
N SER A 416 -27.06 12.52 -20.38
CA SER A 416 -26.11 11.46 -20.04
C SER A 416 -26.01 10.43 -21.19
N GLU A 417 -27.14 10.02 -21.78
CA GLU A 417 -27.17 9.09 -22.92
C GLU A 417 -26.50 9.67 -24.18
N ASP A 418 -26.61 10.97 -24.43
CA ASP A 418 -25.98 11.61 -25.57
C ASP A 418 -24.48 11.74 -25.38
N LEU A 419 -24.04 12.07 -24.15
CA LEU A 419 -22.61 12.06 -23.78
C LEU A 419 -22.04 10.64 -23.88
N LYS A 420 -22.75 9.62 -23.42
CA LYS A 420 -22.36 8.20 -23.52
C LYS A 420 -22.17 7.76 -24.98
N LYS A 421 -23.07 8.14 -25.88
CA LYS A 421 -22.95 7.89 -27.32
C LYS A 421 -21.74 8.62 -27.92
N LEU A 422 -21.47 9.86 -27.44
CA LEU A 422 -20.31 10.64 -27.90
C LEU A 422 -19.00 9.96 -27.46
N VAL A 423 -18.89 9.55 -26.18
CA VAL A 423 -17.75 8.79 -25.66
C VAL A 423 -17.53 7.50 -26.43
N GLY A 424 -18.60 6.74 -26.72
CA GLY A 424 -18.50 5.52 -27.51
C GLY A 424 -17.97 5.75 -28.95
N ARG A 425 -18.39 6.84 -29.61
CA ARG A 425 -17.86 7.24 -30.92
C ARG A 425 -16.37 7.62 -30.87
N MET A 426 -15.97 8.37 -29.84
CA MET A 426 -14.57 8.76 -29.64
C MET A 426 -13.67 7.55 -29.35
N ALA A 427 -14.12 6.60 -28.54
CA ALA A 427 -13.39 5.36 -28.25
C ALA A 427 -13.12 4.53 -29.52
N VAL A 428 -14.06 4.49 -30.46
CA VAL A 428 -13.88 3.82 -31.76
C VAL A 428 -12.87 4.57 -32.64
N GLN A 429 -12.93 5.90 -32.67
CA GLN A 429 -12.02 6.72 -33.46
C GLN A 429 -10.56 6.66 -32.98
N THR A 430 -10.36 6.50 -31.66
CA THR A 430 -9.02 6.40 -31.05
C THR A 430 -8.46 4.98 -31.06
N GLY A 431 -9.18 4.00 -31.62
CA GLY A 431 -8.73 2.60 -31.70
C GLY A 431 -8.76 1.85 -30.37
N LEU A 432 -9.32 2.45 -29.31
CA LEU A 432 -9.42 1.87 -27.97
C LEU A 432 -10.62 0.90 -27.84
N ALA A 433 -11.58 0.92 -28.75
CA ALA A 433 -12.71 -0.02 -28.75
C ALA A 433 -12.68 -0.95 -29.96
N LYS A 434 -12.52 -2.25 -29.73
CA LYS A 434 -12.95 -3.27 -30.69
C LYS A 434 -14.48 -3.30 -30.68
N PRO A 435 -15.17 -3.49 -31.84
CA PRO A 435 -16.63 -3.63 -31.86
C PRO A 435 -17.04 -4.82 -31.00
N VAL A 436 -17.72 -4.56 -29.91
CA VAL A 436 -18.27 -5.61 -29.05
C VAL A 436 -19.55 -6.11 -29.69
N GLU A 437 -19.53 -7.32 -30.24
CA GLU A 437 -20.73 -8.10 -30.47
C GLU A 437 -21.43 -8.35 -29.11
N ARG A 438 -22.69 -7.97 -29.02
CA ARG A 438 -23.52 -8.14 -27.82
C ARG A 438 -23.74 -9.63 -27.56
N PRO A 439 -23.27 -10.23 -26.46
CA PRO A 439 -23.79 -11.51 -26.01
C PRO A 439 -25.15 -11.28 -25.32
N ARG A 440 -26.13 -12.04 -25.75
CA ARG A 440 -27.45 -12.10 -25.13
C ARG A 440 -27.35 -12.57 -23.67
N SER A 441 -28.12 -11.93 -22.82
CA SER A 441 -28.30 -12.16 -21.40
C SER A 441 -28.51 -13.64 -21.00
N THR A 442 -27.49 -14.23 -20.33
CA THR A 442 -27.64 -15.46 -19.54
C THR A 442 -26.87 -15.36 -18.20
N ARG A 443 -26.62 -14.15 -17.71
CA ARG A 443 -25.64 -13.93 -16.62
C ARG A 443 -26.23 -13.89 -15.21
N SER A 444 -27.56 -13.91 -15.00
CA SER A 444 -28.14 -13.82 -13.66
C SER A 444 -28.25 -15.15 -12.90
N GLN A 445 -28.16 -16.30 -13.59
CA GLN A 445 -28.26 -17.61 -12.93
C GLN A 445 -26.90 -18.21 -12.54
N ASN A 446 -25.77 -17.71 -13.10
CA ASN A 446 -24.43 -18.24 -12.79
C ASN A 446 -23.77 -17.55 -11.60
N LEU A 447 -24.06 -16.27 -11.30
CA LEU A 447 -23.49 -15.56 -10.15
C LEU A 447 -23.90 -16.16 -8.79
N ASP A 448 -25.16 -16.59 -8.65
CA ASP A 448 -25.65 -17.22 -7.42
C ASP A 448 -25.10 -18.65 -7.22
N LYS A 449 -24.79 -19.38 -8.32
CA LYS A 449 -24.16 -20.71 -8.24
C LYS A 449 -22.67 -20.62 -7.90
N GLU A 450 -21.95 -19.63 -8.45
CA GLU A 450 -20.52 -19.40 -8.16
C GLU A 450 -20.30 -19.03 -6.68
N ASP A 451 -21.14 -18.19 -6.11
CA ASP A 451 -21.07 -17.79 -4.69
C ASP A 451 -21.35 -19.00 -3.75
N GLY A 452 -22.30 -19.85 -4.10
CA GLY A 452 -22.62 -21.08 -3.35
C GLY A 452 -21.48 -22.11 -3.35
N THR A 453 -20.75 -22.23 -4.46
CA THR A 453 -19.61 -23.14 -4.61
C THR A 453 -18.42 -22.67 -3.79
N ARG A 454 -18.00 -21.41 -3.91
CA ARG A 454 -16.94 -20.80 -3.12
C ARG A 454 -17.22 -20.90 -1.62
N LYS A 455 -18.45 -20.63 -1.20
CA LYS A 455 -18.85 -20.74 0.20
C LYS A 455 -18.70 -22.15 0.76
N SER A 456 -19.04 -23.17 -0.01
CA SER A 456 -18.90 -24.57 0.42
C SER A 456 -17.44 -24.98 0.53
N GLN A 457 -16.58 -24.57 -0.40
CA GLN A 457 -15.15 -24.81 -0.34
C GLN A 457 -14.50 -24.08 0.86
N LYS A 458 -14.87 -22.83 1.14
CA LYS A 458 -14.43 -22.08 2.33
C LYS A 458 -14.75 -22.83 3.62
N ILE A 459 -15.99 -23.28 3.79
CA ILE A 459 -16.42 -24.02 4.97
C ILE A 459 -15.60 -25.31 5.12
N LEU A 460 -15.38 -26.03 4.02
CA LEU A 460 -14.65 -27.30 4.06
C LEU A 460 -13.18 -27.09 4.46
N LEU A 461 -12.49 -26.11 3.87
CA LEU A 461 -11.12 -25.75 4.23
C LEU A 461 -11.01 -25.26 5.70
N THR A 462 -12.03 -24.53 6.18
CA THR A 462 -12.09 -24.14 7.61
C THR A 462 -12.16 -25.35 8.54
N TRP A 463 -12.94 -26.37 8.20
CA TRP A 463 -13.02 -27.61 8.98
C TRP A 463 -11.72 -28.39 8.93
N MET A 464 -11.13 -28.56 7.73
CA MET A 464 -9.84 -29.25 7.57
C MET A 464 -8.73 -28.60 8.41
N ALA A 465 -8.72 -27.27 8.50
CA ALA A 465 -7.73 -26.53 9.27
C ALA A 465 -7.99 -26.48 10.78
N SER A 466 -9.15 -26.97 11.24
CA SER A 466 -9.59 -26.81 12.64
C SER A 466 -9.34 -28.03 13.51
N ASP A 467 -9.35 -29.24 12.93
CA ASP A 467 -9.28 -30.49 13.68
C ASP A 467 -8.70 -31.62 12.80
N GLU A 468 -7.65 -32.29 13.28
CA GLU A 468 -6.98 -33.37 12.56
C GLU A 468 -7.89 -34.59 12.33
N ASN A 469 -8.81 -34.88 13.27
CA ASN A 469 -9.76 -35.99 13.11
C ASN A 469 -10.78 -35.69 12.02
N VAL A 470 -11.27 -34.45 11.98
CA VAL A 470 -12.18 -33.98 10.92
C VAL A 470 -11.46 -34.00 9.58
N PHE A 471 -10.19 -33.56 9.53
CA PHE A 471 -9.36 -33.67 8.33
C PHE A 471 -9.27 -35.14 7.85
N ALA A 472 -8.92 -36.06 8.74
CA ALA A 472 -8.79 -37.49 8.44
C ALA A 472 -10.09 -38.11 7.89
N GLN A 473 -11.26 -37.58 8.24
CA GLN A 473 -12.53 -38.02 7.66
C GLN A 473 -12.76 -37.41 6.28
N ILE A 474 -12.45 -36.13 6.09
CA ILE A 474 -12.64 -35.40 4.81
C ILE A 474 -11.74 -35.97 3.71
N GLN A 475 -10.47 -36.27 4.01
CA GLN A 475 -9.49 -36.76 3.03
C GLN A 475 -9.89 -38.10 2.38
N LYS A 476 -10.80 -38.89 3.01
CA LYS A 476 -11.32 -40.12 2.41
C LYS A 476 -12.17 -39.88 1.16
N TYR A 477 -12.71 -38.68 1.01
CA TYR A 477 -13.70 -38.36 -0.02
C TYR A 477 -13.31 -37.20 -0.92
N ILE A 478 -12.54 -36.25 -0.40
CA ILE A 478 -12.11 -35.03 -1.07
C ILE A 478 -10.61 -35.03 -1.25
N HIS A 479 -10.14 -34.61 -2.41
CA HIS A 479 -8.73 -34.42 -2.75
C HIS A 479 -8.48 -32.98 -3.18
N PRO A 480 -7.22 -32.48 -3.22
CA PRO A 480 -6.91 -31.11 -3.63
C PRO A 480 -7.50 -30.71 -5.00
N GLU A 481 -7.58 -31.69 -5.93
CA GLU A 481 -8.14 -31.48 -7.27
C GLU A 481 -9.65 -31.19 -7.27
N ASP A 482 -10.35 -31.49 -6.17
CA ASP A 482 -11.78 -31.18 -6.01
C ASP A 482 -12.05 -29.71 -5.71
N PHE A 483 -11.00 -28.92 -5.41
CA PHE A 483 -11.10 -27.49 -5.20
C PHE A 483 -10.84 -26.72 -6.51
N GLN A 484 -11.45 -25.54 -6.62
CA GLN A 484 -11.23 -24.64 -7.76
C GLN A 484 -9.76 -24.25 -7.87
N GLU A 485 -9.27 -24.16 -9.09
CA GLU A 485 -7.91 -23.69 -9.39
C GLU A 485 -7.65 -22.29 -8.79
N GLY A 486 -6.42 -22.06 -8.34
CA GLY A 486 -6.01 -20.84 -7.65
C GLY A 486 -5.93 -21.04 -6.13
N ILE A 487 -6.25 -20.00 -5.35
CA ILE A 487 -6.05 -19.96 -3.89
C ILE A 487 -6.64 -21.18 -3.16
N TYR A 488 -7.85 -21.62 -3.52
CA TYR A 488 -8.53 -22.73 -2.86
C TYR A 488 -7.78 -24.04 -3.01
N ARG A 489 -7.33 -24.38 -4.23
CA ARG A 489 -6.56 -25.60 -4.50
C ARG A 489 -5.19 -25.53 -3.83
N THR A 490 -4.48 -24.41 -3.96
CA THR A 490 -3.17 -24.22 -3.32
C THR A 490 -3.24 -24.39 -1.81
N VAL A 491 -4.26 -23.80 -1.15
CA VAL A 491 -4.47 -23.97 0.29
C VAL A 491 -4.78 -25.44 0.64
N ALA A 492 -5.60 -26.15 -0.18
CA ALA A 492 -5.88 -27.56 0.03
C ALA A 492 -4.59 -28.40 -0.08
N GLU A 493 -3.79 -28.22 -1.12
CA GLU A 493 -2.50 -28.91 -1.31
C GLU A 493 -1.56 -28.71 -0.12
N LEU A 494 -1.44 -27.50 0.37
CA LEU A 494 -0.60 -27.18 1.54
C LEU A 494 -1.14 -27.84 2.83
N LEU A 495 -2.46 -27.86 3.03
CA LEU A 495 -3.07 -28.55 4.17
C LEU A 495 -2.84 -30.06 4.11
N TYR A 496 -2.93 -30.68 2.93
CA TYR A 496 -2.63 -32.09 2.76
C TYR A 496 -1.17 -32.41 3.05
N ALA A 497 -0.24 -31.63 2.52
CA ALA A 497 1.18 -31.78 2.78
C ALA A 497 1.52 -31.64 4.28
N GLN A 498 0.90 -30.70 4.99
CA GLN A 498 1.06 -30.54 6.43
C GLN A 498 0.49 -31.70 7.23
N HIS A 499 -0.67 -32.22 6.81
CA HIS A 499 -1.29 -33.37 7.47
C HIS A 499 -0.42 -34.65 7.34
N GLU A 500 0.20 -34.88 6.18
CA GLU A 500 1.16 -35.97 5.97
C GLU A 500 2.38 -35.86 6.89
N GLN A 501 2.79 -34.64 7.24
CA GLN A 501 3.85 -34.36 8.19
C GLN A 501 3.40 -34.44 9.67
N GLY A 502 2.12 -34.72 9.92
CA GLY A 502 1.55 -34.84 11.25
C GLY A 502 1.40 -33.51 12.01
N LYS A 503 1.35 -32.38 11.33
CA LYS A 503 1.24 -31.06 11.98
C LYS A 503 0.49 -30.05 11.11
N LEU A 504 -0.76 -29.77 11.45
CA LEU A 504 -1.54 -28.72 10.80
C LEU A 504 -1.16 -27.34 11.37
N ASN A 505 -0.73 -26.43 10.49
CA ASN A 505 -0.31 -25.08 10.85
C ASN A 505 -0.85 -24.05 9.84
N PRO A 506 -2.12 -23.61 9.98
CA PRO A 506 -2.73 -22.64 9.06
C PRO A 506 -1.96 -21.31 8.97
N ALA A 507 -1.31 -20.87 10.04
CA ALA A 507 -0.54 -19.63 10.05
C ALA A 507 0.72 -19.71 9.17
N GLN A 508 1.31 -20.88 9.00
CA GLN A 508 2.43 -21.10 8.09
C GLN A 508 1.98 -21.01 6.63
N ILE A 509 0.78 -21.50 6.31
CA ILE A 509 0.22 -21.45 4.95
C ILE A 509 0.14 -20.00 4.44
N MET A 510 -0.13 -19.05 5.33
CA MET A 510 -0.16 -17.63 4.98
C MET A 510 1.17 -17.13 4.39
N ASN A 511 2.31 -17.70 4.75
CA ASN A 511 3.61 -17.25 4.28
C ASN A 511 3.88 -17.57 2.80
N HIS A 512 3.10 -18.46 2.19
CA HIS A 512 3.20 -18.81 0.75
C HIS A 512 2.57 -17.75 -0.16
N PHE A 513 1.75 -16.86 0.40
CA PHE A 513 1.08 -15.80 -0.33
C PHE A 513 1.81 -14.47 -0.09
N THR A 514 1.88 -13.60 -1.09
CA THR A 514 2.62 -12.33 -1.00
C THR A 514 1.74 -11.12 -1.29
N ASP A 515 0.57 -11.34 -1.88
CA ASP A 515 -0.39 -10.30 -2.21
C ASP A 515 -1.35 -10.04 -1.05
N GLU A 516 -1.75 -8.78 -0.85
CA GLU A 516 -2.61 -8.38 0.27
C GLU A 516 -4.04 -8.93 0.13
N GLU A 517 -4.56 -9.02 -1.10
CA GLU A 517 -5.89 -9.58 -1.36
C GLU A 517 -5.89 -11.09 -1.13
N GLU A 518 -4.84 -11.80 -1.58
CA GLU A 518 -4.65 -13.23 -1.30
C GLU A 518 -4.56 -13.48 0.21
N HIS A 519 -3.79 -12.68 0.96
CA HIS A 519 -3.72 -12.80 2.41
C HIS A 519 -5.10 -12.66 3.08
N ARG A 520 -5.91 -11.69 2.68
CA ARG A 520 -7.27 -11.50 3.20
C ARG A 520 -8.17 -12.67 2.87
N GLU A 521 -8.07 -13.19 1.64
CA GLU A 521 -8.89 -14.33 1.22
C GLU A 521 -8.50 -15.60 1.97
N VAL A 522 -7.21 -15.91 2.11
CA VAL A 522 -6.72 -17.09 2.87
C VAL A 522 -7.05 -16.95 4.36
N ALA A 523 -6.91 -15.77 4.95
CA ALA A 523 -7.33 -15.53 6.33
C ALA A 523 -8.85 -15.77 6.52
N ALA A 524 -9.67 -15.35 5.55
CA ALA A 524 -11.10 -15.59 5.56
C ALA A 524 -11.44 -17.08 5.44
N LEU A 525 -10.67 -17.86 4.64
CA LEU A 525 -10.84 -19.32 4.52
C LEU A 525 -10.70 -20.03 5.87
N PHE A 526 -9.76 -19.62 6.70
CA PHE A 526 -9.49 -20.26 8.00
C PHE A 526 -10.37 -19.73 9.15
N ASN A 527 -11.07 -18.62 8.95
CA ASN A 527 -11.87 -17.96 9.98
C ASN A 527 -13.36 -17.84 9.62
N THR A 528 -13.82 -18.57 8.59
CA THR A 528 -15.25 -18.60 8.23
C THR A 528 -16.07 -19.10 9.42
N ARG A 529 -17.11 -18.33 9.81
CA ARG A 529 -18.01 -18.76 10.89
C ARG A 529 -18.80 -19.99 10.43
N ILE A 530 -18.45 -21.13 10.96
CA ILE A 530 -19.32 -22.29 10.94
C ILE A 530 -20.45 -21.97 11.91
N ARG A 531 -21.72 -22.02 11.47
CA ARG A 531 -22.89 -21.79 12.36
C ARG A 531 -22.68 -22.63 13.61
N GLU A 532 -22.95 -22.06 14.80
CA GLU A 532 -22.92 -22.81 16.06
C GLU A 532 -23.91 -23.98 15.94
N ILE A 533 -23.36 -25.14 15.64
CA ILE A 533 -24.10 -26.38 15.55
C ILE A 533 -24.05 -27.00 16.97
N LYS A 534 -25.21 -27.10 17.60
CA LYS A 534 -25.30 -27.43 19.03
C LYS A 534 -25.14 -28.92 19.33
N THR A 535 -25.25 -29.78 18.33
CA THR A 535 -25.18 -31.23 18.50
C THR A 535 -24.20 -31.90 17.54
N ALA A 536 -23.50 -32.97 17.97
CA ALA A 536 -22.59 -33.74 17.12
C ALA A 536 -23.27 -34.24 15.84
N HIS A 537 -24.51 -34.70 15.94
CA HIS A 537 -25.29 -35.19 14.80
C HIS A 537 -25.59 -34.12 13.74
N GLU A 538 -25.90 -32.87 14.16
CA GLU A 538 -26.06 -31.74 13.22
C GLU A 538 -24.73 -31.36 12.55
N GLN A 539 -23.62 -31.49 13.26
CA GLN A 539 -22.27 -31.23 12.75
C GLN A 539 -21.89 -32.27 11.68
N GLU A 540 -22.11 -33.55 11.94
CA GLU A 540 -21.89 -34.64 11.00
C GLU A 540 -22.73 -34.49 9.73
N LYS A 541 -24.01 -34.10 9.87
CA LYS A 541 -24.89 -33.83 8.75
C LYS A 541 -24.42 -32.66 7.91
N ALA A 542 -24.04 -31.53 8.54
CA ALA A 542 -23.54 -30.36 7.85
C ALA A 542 -22.22 -30.64 7.13
N LEU A 543 -21.32 -31.39 7.73
CA LEU A 543 -20.06 -31.81 7.11
C LEU A 543 -20.34 -32.68 5.88
N LYS A 544 -21.20 -33.68 5.99
CA LYS A 544 -21.60 -34.57 4.89
C LYS A 544 -22.19 -33.77 3.71
N GLU A 545 -23.14 -32.88 4.00
CA GLU A 545 -23.77 -32.04 2.97
C GLU A 545 -22.74 -31.15 2.26
N THR A 546 -21.74 -30.64 3.00
CA THR A 546 -20.67 -29.79 2.43
C THR A 546 -19.73 -30.61 1.54
N ILE A 547 -19.31 -31.81 1.99
CA ILE A 547 -18.48 -32.75 1.20
C ILE A 547 -19.20 -33.11 -0.11
N ILE A 548 -20.48 -33.51 -0.03
CA ILE A 548 -21.28 -33.85 -1.22
C ILE A 548 -21.33 -32.68 -2.21
N ARG A 549 -21.53 -31.46 -1.72
CA ARG A 549 -21.63 -30.27 -2.56
C ARG A 549 -20.31 -29.97 -3.26
N VAL A 550 -19.17 -30.01 -2.54
CA VAL A 550 -17.85 -29.77 -3.13
C VAL A 550 -17.55 -30.83 -4.18
N LYS A 551 -17.78 -32.11 -3.88
CA LYS A 551 -17.54 -33.22 -4.82
C LYS A 551 -18.43 -33.13 -6.06
N LYS A 552 -19.70 -32.78 -5.90
CA LYS A 552 -20.63 -32.60 -7.01
C LYS A 552 -20.19 -31.47 -7.94
N ASN A 553 -19.78 -30.32 -7.39
CA ASN A 553 -19.29 -29.19 -8.17
C ASN A 553 -18.00 -29.56 -8.93
N SER A 554 -17.06 -30.27 -8.28
CA SER A 554 -15.84 -30.79 -8.92
C SER A 554 -16.17 -31.68 -10.11
N ILE A 555 -17.09 -32.64 -9.95
CA ILE A 555 -17.53 -33.56 -11.00
C ILE A 555 -18.18 -32.78 -12.17
N GLU A 556 -19.03 -31.81 -11.88
CA GLU A 556 -19.67 -30.96 -12.91
C GLU A 556 -18.61 -30.16 -13.70
N GLU A 557 -17.63 -29.59 -13.01
CA GLU A 557 -16.55 -28.80 -13.63
C GLU A 557 -15.63 -29.65 -14.49
N HIS A 558 -15.21 -30.82 -14.01
CA HIS A 558 -14.41 -31.77 -14.79
C HIS A 558 -15.19 -32.32 -15.98
N SER A 559 -16.49 -32.60 -15.80
CA SER A 559 -17.34 -33.06 -16.90
C SER A 559 -17.49 -32.03 -18.02
N ALA A 560 -17.51 -30.73 -17.68
CA ALA A 560 -17.62 -29.65 -18.66
C ALA A 560 -16.33 -29.40 -19.46
N LYS A 561 -15.17 -29.74 -18.88
CA LYS A 561 -13.84 -29.56 -19.49
C LYS A 561 -13.33 -30.82 -20.19
N LEU A 562 -14.01 -31.97 -20.03
CA LEU A 562 -13.54 -33.26 -20.54
C LEU A 562 -13.75 -33.37 -22.07
N ASP A 563 -12.71 -33.79 -22.79
CA ASP A 563 -12.81 -34.15 -24.20
C ASP A 563 -13.60 -35.49 -24.30
N PRO A 564 -14.66 -35.55 -25.12
CA PRO A 564 -15.43 -36.78 -25.34
C PRO A 564 -14.62 -37.97 -25.86
N THR A 565 -13.44 -37.76 -26.37
CA THR A 565 -12.54 -38.82 -26.88
C THR A 565 -11.54 -39.33 -25.82
N ASP A 566 -11.45 -38.68 -24.64
CA ASP A 566 -10.58 -39.13 -23.54
C ASP A 566 -11.23 -40.25 -22.73
N ILE A 567 -10.94 -41.49 -23.10
CA ILE A 567 -11.49 -42.71 -22.48
C ILE A 567 -11.06 -42.80 -21.01
N GLN A 568 -9.83 -42.42 -20.64
CA GLN A 568 -9.34 -42.48 -19.28
C GLN A 568 -10.02 -41.42 -18.40
N GLY A 569 -10.20 -40.21 -18.91
CA GLY A 569 -10.94 -39.16 -18.24
C GLY A 569 -12.40 -39.52 -18.01
N LEU A 570 -13.05 -40.17 -18.99
CA LEU A 570 -14.42 -40.66 -18.85
C LEU A 570 -14.54 -41.77 -17.79
N GLN A 571 -13.58 -42.70 -17.71
CA GLN A 571 -13.56 -43.73 -16.65
C GLN A 571 -13.45 -43.11 -15.25
N LYS A 572 -12.50 -42.18 -15.05
CA LYS A 572 -12.34 -41.44 -13.79
C LYS A 572 -13.60 -40.66 -13.40
N LEU A 573 -14.26 -40.06 -14.36
CA LEU A 573 -15.53 -39.33 -14.13
C LEU A 573 -16.65 -40.28 -13.69
N MET A 574 -16.73 -41.49 -14.28
CA MET A 574 -17.71 -42.50 -13.90
C MET A 574 -17.45 -43.04 -12.48
N GLU A 575 -16.19 -43.27 -12.12
CA GLU A 575 -15.78 -43.67 -10.78
C GLU A 575 -16.12 -42.61 -9.74
N ALA A 576 -15.83 -41.33 -10.04
CA ALA A 576 -16.18 -40.21 -9.17
C ALA A 576 -17.69 -40.06 -8.96
N LYS A 577 -18.50 -40.26 -10.02
CA LYS A 577 -19.98 -40.26 -9.90
C LYS A 577 -20.50 -41.42 -9.03
N ARG A 578 -19.92 -42.63 -9.14
CA ARG A 578 -20.26 -43.76 -8.29
C ARG A 578 -19.90 -43.50 -6.82
N ALA A 579 -18.68 -43.00 -6.59
CA ALA A 579 -18.24 -42.63 -5.23
C ALA A 579 -19.16 -41.57 -4.60
N LEU A 580 -19.66 -40.61 -5.38
CA LEU A 580 -20.64 -39.64 -4.89
C LEU A 580 -21.98 -40.27 -4.50
N GLN A 581 -22.50 -41.24 -5.27
CA GLN A 581 -23.73 -41.95 -4.95
C GLN A 581 -23.59 -42.81 -3.69
N ASP A 582 -22.42 -43.40 -3.48
CA ASP A 582 -22.15 -44.18 -2.28
C ASP A 582 -22.01 -43.26 -1.06
N LEU A 583 -21.39 -42.10 -1.21
CA LEU A 583 -21.28 -41.07 -0.16
C LEU A 583 -22.66 -40.56 0.31
N GLU A 584 -23.63 -40.40 -0.60
CA GLU A 584 -24.99 -40.01 -0.26
C GLU A 584 -25.70 -40.99 0.68
N LYS A 585 -25.31 -42.29 0.66
CA LYS A 585 -25.89 -43.37 1.49
C LYS A 585 -25.14 -43.60 2.81
N LEU A 586 -23.86 -43.15 2.90
CA LEU A 586 -23.02 -43.39 4.07
C LEU A 586 -23.33 -42.43 5.22
N HIS A 587 -23.10 -42.86 6.45
CA HIS A 587 -23.09 -42.04 7.65
C HIS A 587 -21.64 -41.62 7.95
N ILE A 588 -21.36 -40.33 8.02
CA ILE A 588 -20.03 -39.82 8.38
C ILE A 588 -20.05 -39.52 9.88
N SER A 589 -19.21 -40.23 10.67
CA SER A 589 -19.01 -39.95 12.10
C SER A 589 -17.74 -39.15 12.32
N ILE A 590 -17.82 -38.17 13.22
CA ILE A 590 -16.70 -37.28 13.58
C ILE A 590 -15.94 -37.82 14.80
N ASN A 591 -16.44 -38.90 15.45
CA ASN A 591 -15.80 -39.51 16.61
C ASN A 591 -14.72 -40.53 16.22
#